data_9232c467ea018470b5cdb2ab3b7d2469
#
_entry.id   9232c467ea018470b5cdb2ab3b7d2469
#
_cell.length_a   1.000
_cell.length_b   1.000
_cell.length_c   1.000
_cell.angle_alpha   90.00
_cell.angle_beta   90.00
_cell.angle_gamma   90.00
#
_symmetry.space_group_name_H-M   'P 1'
#
loop_
_entity.id
_entity.type
_entity.pdbx_description
1 polymer ?
#
loop_
_entity_poly.entity_id
_entity_poly.type
_entity_poly.pdbx_seq_one_letter_code
_entity_poly.pdbx_strand_id
1 'polypeptide(L)'
;MFGELRGLPLLCKELELGAQRLYSACMSRPRILSINDHASENLRYIRETMERAGSFTAVPGWGGVFMGGTALAASIVAARVPTREAWFAVWMGEAILAFAIGCWALIRKAKTARVFLKGPGRIFALSLLPAMFAAVVLTIVLYRYGIYALLPGLWLMLYGVAVVAGGTYSVRLVPLMGICFMVLGVIALALGGEWANFSMGMGFGVLHIVFGAVIARRYGG
;
A
#
# COMPACT_ATOMS: atom_id res chain seq x y z
N MET A 1 22.78 -58.21 -66.10
CA MET A 1 22.07 -58.29 -64.84
C MET A 1 23.09 -58.07 -63.69
N PHE A 2 23.73 -56.88 -63.63
CA PHE A 2 24.67 -56.48 -62.60
C PHE A 2 24.73 -54.95 -62.64
N GLY A 3 23.69 -54.27 -62.18
CA GLY A 3 23.60 -52.80 -62.22
C GLY A 3 23.08 -52.13 -61.00
N GLU A 4 22.85 -52.81 -59.88
CA GLU A 4 22.10 -52.27 -58.72
C GLU A 4 22.83 -52.13 -57.40
N LEU A 5 24.15 -52.30 -57.30
CA LEU A 5 24.84 -52.27 -56.03
C LEU A 5 25.67 -51.00 -55.78
N ARG A 6 25.60 -49.99 -56.66
CA ARG A 6 26.37 -48.73 -56.46
C ARG A 6 25.75 -47.72 -55.51
N GLY A 7 24.47 -47.88 -55.11
CA GLY A 7 23.80 -46.94 -54.19
C GLY A 7 23.83 -47.31 -52.71
N LEU A 8 24.18 -48.53 -52.36
CA LEU A 8 24.15 -49.02 -50.99
C LEU A 8 25.08 -48.30 -50.01
N PRO A 9 26.33 -48.00 -50.42
CA PRO A 9 27.24 -47.33 -49.45
C PRO A 9 26.84 -45.84 -49.20
N LEU A 10 26.18 -45.20 -50.14
CA LEU A 10 25.67 -43.81 -49.96
C LEU A 10 24.48 -43.78 -49.00
N LEU A 11 23.57 -44.73 -49.11
CA LEU A 11 22.42 -44.88 -48.23
C LEU A 11 22.82 -45.19 -46.78
N CYS A 12 23.82 -46.05 -46.57
CA CYS A 12 24.37 -46.36 -45.27
C CYS A 12 25.00 -45.11 -44.65
N LYS A 13 25.73 -44.30 -45.40
CA LYS A 13 26.37 -43.09 -44.90
C LYS A 13 25.36 -41.99 -44.54
N GLU A 14 24.29 -41.85 -45.27
CA GLU A 14 23.17 -40.95 -44.94
C GLU A 14 22.43 -41.36 -43.67
N LEU A 15 22.22 -42.69 -43.49
CA LEU A 15 21.61 -43.26 -42.27
C LEU A 15 22.49 -43.05 -41.04
N GLU A 16 23.82 -43.28 -41.18
CA GLU A 16 24.78 -43.01 -40.07
C GLU A 16 24.83 -41.53 -39.67
N LEU A 17 24.86 -40.63 -40.67
CA LEU A 17 24.81 -39.17 -40.45
C LEU A 17 23.47 -38.72 -39.81
N GLY A 18 22.38 -39.31 -40.20
CA GLY A 18 21.06 -39.10 -39.62
C GLY A 18 20.99 -39.57 -38.14
N ALA A 19 21.52 -40.77 -37.88
CA ALA A 19 21.59 -41.34 -36.54
C ALA A 19 22.49 -40.51 -35.64
N GLN A 20 23.65 -40.04 -36.11
CA GLN A 20 24.53 -39.15 -35.35
C GLN A 20 23.91 -37.79 -35.06
N ARG A 21 23.14 -37.22 -35.96
CA ARG A 21 22.39 -35.97 -35.72
C ARG A 21 21.28 -36.17 -34.69
N LEU A 22 20.55 -37.27 -34.76
CA LEU A 22 19.53 -37.62 -33.77
C LEU A 22 20.15 -37.90 -32.40
N TYR A 23 21.29 -38.60 -32.36
CA TYR A 23 22.01 -38.88 -31.12
C TYR A 23 22.57 -37.58 -30.49
N SER A 24 23.12 -36.66 -31.27
CA SER A 24 23.60 -35.37 -30.77
C SER A 24 22.45 -34.45 -30.35
N ALA A 25 21.29 -34.50 -31.01
CA ALA A 25 20.10 -33.77 -30.61
C ALA A 25 19.45 -34.34 -29.34
N CYS A 26 19.45 -35.67 -29.19
CA CYS A 26 18.94 -36.34 -27.99
C CYS A 26 19.89 -36.22 -26.77
N MET A 27 21.19 -36.08 -27.00
CA MET A 27 22.21 -35.82 -26.00
C MET A 27 22.51 -34.33 -25.78
N SER A 28 21.68 -33.41 -26.26
CA SER A 28 21.70 -32.07 -25.73
C SER A 28 21.39 -32.17 -24.24
N ARG A 29 22.43 -32.24 -23.42
CA ARG A 29 22.35 -32.33 -21.97
C ARG A 29 21.34 -31.33 -21.49
N PRO A 30 20.33 -31.73 -20.68
CA PRO A 30 19.56 -30.75 -19.96
C PRO A 30 20.60 -29.85 -19.28
N ARG A 31 20.48 -28.55 -19.53
CA ARG A 31 21.36 -27.55 -18.92
C ARG A 31 21.21 -27.78 -17.42
N ILE A 32 22.12 -28.54 -16.81
CA ILE A 32 22.18 -28.67 -15.37
C ILE A 32 22.52 -27.26 -14.94
N LEU A 33 21.47 -26.52 -14.54
CA LEU A 33 21.65 -25.24 -13.88
C LEU A 33 22.69 -25.50 -12.80
N SER A 34 23.82 -24.86 -12.87
CA SER A 34 24.89 -25.11 -11.93
C SER A 34 24.32 -24.85 -10.53
N ILE A 35 24.78 -25.60 -9.52
CA ILE A 35 24.40 -25.36 -8.12
C ILE A 35 24.56 -23.87 -7.79
N ASN A 36 25.51 -23.22 -8.43
CA ASN A 36 25.78 -21.79 -8.32
C ASN A 36 24.66 -20.92 -8.94
N ASP A 37 24.05 -21.34 -10.04
CA ASP A 37 22.91 -20.61 -10.66
C ASP A 37 21.66 -20.73 -9.78
N HIS A 38 21.37 -21.90 -9.26
CA HIS A 38 20.30 -22.10 -8.27
C HIS A 38 20.54 -21.35 -6.96
N ALA A 39 21.78 -21.32 -6.47
CA ALA A 39 22.14 -20.57 -5.29
C ALA A 39 21.98 -19.06 -5.52
N SER A 40 22.41 -18.56 -6.68
CA SER A 40 22.27 -17.13 -7.03
C SER A 40 20.80 -16.73 -7.25
N GLU A 41 19.98 -17.57 -7.85
CA GLU A 41 18.52 -17.34 -7.95
C GLU A 41 17.83 -17.36 -6.57
N ASN A 42 18.18 -18.30 -5.71
CA ASN A 42 17.64 -18.34 -4.35
C ASN A 42 18.07 -17.12 -3.53
N LEU A 43 19.33 -16.69 -3.64
CA LEU A 43 19.81 -15.49 -2.98
C LEU A 43 19.10 -14.23 -3.52
N ARG A 44 18.87 -14.17 -4.84
CA ARG A 44 18.10 -13.07 -5.45
C ARG A 44 16.66 -13.08 -4.96
N TYR A 45 16.01 -14.23 -4.91
CA TYR A 45 14.65 -14.38 -4.37
C TYR A 45 14.56 -14.00 -2.89
N ILE A 46 15.53 -14.45 -2.07
CA ILE A 46 15.61 -14.07 -0.65
C ILE A 46 15.82 -12.57 -0.53
N ARG A 47 16.73 -11.98 -1.30
CA ARG A 47 16.99 -10.54 -1.30
C ARG A 47 15.77 -9.74 -1.75
N GLU A 48 15.10 -10.13 -2.82
CA GLU A 48 13.86 -9.52 -3.28
C GLU A 48 12.74 -9.67 -2.24
N THR A 49 12.68 -10.81 -1.55
CA THR A 49 11.71 -11.05 -0.47
C THR A 49 12.05 -10.20 0.75
N MET A 50 13.32 -10.05 1.11
CA MET A 50 13.77 -9.18 2.19
C MET A 50 13.59 -7.70 1.84
N GLU A 51 13.81 -7.29 0.59
CA GLU A 51 13.55 -5.94 0.11
C GLU A 51 12.03 -5.63 0.07
N ARG A 52 11.19 -6.62 -0.24
CA ARG A 52 9.71 -6.51 -0.10
C ARG A 52 9.27 -6.51 1.35
N ALA A 53 9.95 -7.25 2.22
CA ALA A 53 9.75 -7.24 3.67
C ALA A 53 10.42 -6.04 4.34
N GLY A 54 11.25 -5.27 3.61
CA GLY A 54 11.82 -4.02 4.05
C GLY A 54 10.69 -3.06 4.42
N SER A 55 10.49 -2.84 5.71
CA SER A 55 9.42 -1.98 6.21
C SER A 55 9.58 -0.58 5.61
N PHE A 56 8.52 -0.08 4.98
CA PHE A 56 8.46 1.30 4.49
C PHE A 56 8.57 2.25 5.68
N THR A 57 9.78 2.75 5.92
CA THR A 57 10.10 3.66 7.03
C THR A 57 9.90 5.13 6.67
N ALA A 58 9.56 5.42 5.41
CA ALA A 58 9.39 6.78 4.93
C ALA A 58 8.03 7.42 5.28
N VAL A 59 7.30 6.85 6.25
CA VAL A 59 6.11 7.53 6.80
C VAL A 59 6.57 8.82 7.50
N PRO A 60 6.07 9.99 7.06
CA PRO A 60 6.52 11.27 7.60
C PRO A 60 5.87 11.52 8.98
N GLY A 61 6.61 11.31 10.05
CA GLY A 61 6.09 11.51 11.41
C GLY A 61 5.64 12.95 11.67
N TRP A 62 6.44 13.94 11.28
CA TRP A 62 6.07 15.35 11.39
C TRP A 62 4.89 15.72 10.51
N GLY A 63 4.74 15.11 9.33
CA GLY A 63 3.54 15.25 8.50
C GLY A 63 2.27 14.85 9.26
N GLY A 64 2.33 13.74 10.00
CA GLY A 64 1.24 13.29 10.87
C GLY A 64 0.92 14.30 11.97
N VAL A 65 1.93 14.89 12.62
CA VAL A 65 1.74 15.94 13.65
C VAL A 65 1.04 17.17 13.06
N PHE A 66 1.46 17.63 11.87
CA PHE A 66 0.83 18.78 11.22
C PHE A 66 -0.62 18.49 10.81
N MET A 67 -0.89 17.32 10.19
CA MET A 67 -2.27 16.90 9.87
C MET A 67 -3.14 16.83 11.15
N GLY A 68 -2.61 16.29 12.22
CA GLY A 68 -3.34 16.24 13.49
C GLY A 68 -3.62 17.63 14.08
N GLY A 69 -2.69 18.57 13.94
CA GLY A 69 -2.87 19.96 14.37
C GLY A 69 -3.98 20.67 13.59
N THR A 70 -4.01 20.52 12.27
CA THR A 70 -5.08 21.08 11.42
C THR A 70 -6.43 20.43 11.71
N ALA A 71 -6.48 19.12 11.95
CA ALA A 71 -7.71 18.42 12.32
C ALA A 71 -8.28 18.85 13.66
N LEU A 72 -7.43 19.15 14.67
CA LEU A 72 -7.90 19.76 15.91
C LEU A 72 -8.50 21.14 15.69
N ALA A 73 -7.86 21.97 14.87
CA ALA A 73 -8.40 23.28 14.52
C ALA A 73 -9.75 23.14 13.77
N ALA A 74 -9.84 22.21 12.83
CA ALA A 74 -11.08 21.90 12.12
C ALA A 74 -12.18 21.44 13.08
N SER A 75 -11.86 20.59 14.08
CA SER A 75 -12.82 20.15 15.10
C SER A 75 -13.38 21.33 15.91
N ILE A 76 -12.54 22.29 16.27
CA ILE A 76 -12.97 23.50 16.98
C ILE A 76 -13.88 24.37 16.11
N VAL A 77 -13.56 24.55 14.82
CA VAL A 77 -14.37 25.31 13.88
C VAL A 77 -15.70 24.59 13.64
N ALA A 78 -15.66 23.29 13.38
CA ALA A 78 -16.83 22.46 13.14
C ALA A 78 -17.82 22.44 14.32
N ALA A 79 -17.33 22.58 15.55
CA ALA A 79 -18.18 22.69 16.75
C ALA A 79 -18.96 24.03 16.83
N ARG A 80 -18.58 25.05 16.06
CA ARG A 80 -19.18 26.38 16.09
C ARG A 80 -20.09 26.70 14.93
N VAL A 81 -20.07 25.87 13.88
CA VAL A 81 -20.93 26.09 12.70
C VAL A 81 -22.36 25.61 12.97
N PRO A 82 -23.39 26.38 12.53
CA PRO A 82 -24.77 26.11 12.90
C PRO A 82 -25.44 25.02 12.05
N THR A 83 -24.92 24.73 10.84
CA THR A 83 -25.57 23.82 9.89
C THR A 83 -24.74 22.56 9.64
N ARG A 84 -25.42 21.48 9.29
CA ARG A 84 -24.79 20.19 8.98
C ARG A 84 -23.93 20.28 7.71
N GLU A 85 -24.39 21.08 6.74
CA GLU A 85 -23.67 21.33 5.49
C GLU A 85 -22.37 22.08 5.74
N ALA A 86 -22.39 23.09 6.62
CA ALA A 86 -21.19 23.82 7.00
C ALA A 86 -20.22 22.92 7.79
N TRP A 87 -20.73 22.09 8.69
CA TRP A 87 -19.94 21.06 9.39
C TRP A 87 -19.26 20.12 8.38
N PHE A 88 -20.03 19.61 7.41
CA PHE A 88 -19.52 18.73 6.37
C PHE A 88 -18.44 19.45 5.51
N ALA A 89 -18.66 20.70 5.13
CA ALA A 89 -17.71 21.49 4.36
C ALA A 89 -16.38 21.71 5.10
N VAL A 90 -16.43 21.97 6.42
CA VAL A 90 -15.22 22.08 7.25
C VAL A 90 -14.40 20.80 7.20
N TRP A 91 -15.03 19.64 7.40
CA TRP A 91 -14.32 18.36 7.41
C TRP A 91 -13.85 17.94 6.01
N MET A 92 -14.57 18.29 4.94
CA MET A 92 -14.09 18.07 3.56
C MET A 92 -12.88 18.96 3.23
N GLY A 93 -12.91 20.22 3.67
CA GLY A 93 -11.76 21.12 3.55
C GLY A 93 -10.55 20.59 4.30
N GLU A 94 -10.74 20.11 5.53
CA GLU A 94 -9.68 19.47 6.32
C GLU A 94 -9.13 18.20 5.63
N ALA A 95 -10.00 17.35 5.10
CA ALA A 95 -9.56 16.13 4.41
C ALA A 95 -8.65 16.46 3.21
N ILE A 96 -8.99 17.50 2.42
CA ILE A 96 -8.17 17.96 1.30
C ILE A 96 -6.85 18.55 1.81
N LEU A 97 -6.88 19.36 2.87
CA LEU A 97 -5.69 19.96 3.48
C LEU A 97 -4.75 18.89 4.05
N ALA A 98 -5.29 17.96 4.82
CA ALA A 98 -4.53 16.85 5.40
C ALA A 98 -3.91 15.97 4.31
N PHE A 99 -4.65 15.68 3.24
CA PHE A 99 -4.12 14.96 2.08
C PHE A 99 -2.96 15.69 1.41
N ALA A 100 -3.09 17.00 1.21
CA ALA A 100 -2.01 17.82 0.63
C ALA A 100 -0.76 17.85 1.53
N ILE A 101 -0.94 18.02 2.86
CA ILE A 101 0.15 17.94 3.84
C ILE A 101 0.82 16.57 3.81
N GLY A 102 0.03 15.49 3.80
CA GLY A 102 0.53 14.12 3.75
C GLY A 102 1.35 13.84 2.50
N CYS A 103 0.84 14.22 1.33
CA CYS A 103 1.55 14.10 0.05
C CYS A 103 2.85 14.90 0.05
N TRP A 104 2.81 16.16 0.49
CA TRP A 104 3.98 17.02 0.57
C TRP A 104 5.05 16.46 1.50
N ALA A 105 4.66 16.04 2.72
CA ALA A 105 5.57 15.47 3.69
C ALA A 105 6.19 14.15 3.22
N LEU A 106 5.39 13.32 2.54
CA LEU A 106 5.84 12.08 1.95
C LEU A 106 6.85 12.31 0.82
N ILE A 107 6.59 13.26 -0.08
CA ILE A 107 7.51 13.65 -1.17
C ILE A 107 8.81 14.21 -0.60
N ARG A 108 8.74 15.07 0.43
CA ARG A 108 9.93 15.62 1.09
C ARG A 108 10.79 14.54 1.75
N LYS A 109 10.15 13.60 2.46
CA LYS A 109 10.89 12.51 3.13
C LYS A 109 11.43 11.49 2.13
N ALA A 110 10.68 11.18 1.10
CA ALA A 110 11.11 10.33 -0.01
C ALA A 110 11.99 11.07 -1.01
N LYS A 111 12.96 11.88 -0.61
CA LYS A 111 13.85 12.75 -1.44
C LYS A 111 14.30 12.15 -2.80
N THR A 112 13.78 10.99 -3.11
CA THR A 112 13.90 10.28 -4.37
C THR A 112 12.51 9.77 -4.76
N ALA A 113 11.71 10.58 -5.47
CA ALA A 113 10.40 10.20 -6.02
C ALA A 113 10.43 8.86 -6.77
N ARG A 114 11.60 8.42 -7.22
CA ARG A 114 11.85 7.12 -7.84
C ARG A 114 11.69 5.95 -6.86
N VAL A 115 11.97 6.12 -5.57
CA VAL A 115 11.81 5.06 -4.55
C VAL A 115 10.35 4.90 -4.15
N PHE A 116 9.56 5.99 -4.17
CA PHE A 116 8.13 5.94 -3.85
C PHE A 116 7.29 5.22 -4.92
N LEU A 117 7.64 5.39 -6.20
CA LEU A 117 6.93 4.76 -7.33
C LEU A 117 7.34 3.30 -7.57
N LYS A 118 8.43 2.82 -6.94
CA LYS A 118 8.95 1.45 -7.07
C LYS A 118 9.13 0.85 -5.67
N GLY A 119 8.60 -0.36 -5.45
CA GLY A 119 8.80 -1.11 -4.20
C GLY A 119 7.74 -0.86 -3.11
N PRO A 120 8.10 -0.93 -1.81
CA PRO A 120 7.19 -0.94 -0.67
C PRO A 120 6.27 0.29 -0.57
N GLY A 121 6.75 1.46 -0.95
CA GLY A 121 5.95 2.70 -0.93
C GLY A 121 4.78 2.69 -1.90
N ARG A 122 4.93 2.08 -3.09
CA ARG A 122 3.83 1.90 -4.04
C ARG A 122 2.79 0.93 -3.48
N ILE A 123 3.24 -0.17 -2.89
CA ILE A 123 2.33 -1.17 -2.29
C ILE A 123 1.55 -0.51 -1.14
N PHE A 124 2.24 0.22 -0.27
CA PHE A 124 1.61 1.01 0.80
C PHE A 124 0.51 1.93 0.24
N ALA A 125 0.81 2.76 -0.76
CA ALA A 125 -0.15 3.68 -1.35
C ALA A 125 -1.34 2.96 -2.02
N LEU A 126 -1.07 1.89 -2.78
CA LEU A 126 -2.12 1.10 -3.44
C LEU A 126 -3.02 0.37 -2.44
N SER A 127 -2.49 -0.04 -1.29
CA SER A 127 -3.27 -0.69 -0.24
C SER A 127 -4.25 0.25 0.47
N LEU A 128 -4.00 1.56 0.47
CA LEU A 128 -4.91 2.57 0.99
C LEU A 128 -6.12 2.82 0.08
N LEU A 129 -5.93 2.71 -1.25
CA LEU A 129 -6.92 3.15 -2.24
C LEU A 129 -8.29 2.48 -2.12
N PRO A 130 -8.44 1.14 -1.94
CA PRO A 130 -9.75 0.51 -1.91
C PRO A 130 -10.64 1.04 -0.77
N ALA A 131 -10.08 1.18 0.43
CA ALA A 131 -10.81 1.68 1.59
C ALA A 131 -11.13 3.18 1.44
N MET A 132 -10.21 3.98 0.89
CA MET A 132 -10.45 5.40 0.60
C MET A 132 -11.52 5.57 -0.49
N PHE A 133 -11.51 4.75 -1.54
CA PHE A 133 -12.55 4.76 -2.56
C PHE A 133 -13.92 4.43 -1.96
N ALA A 134 -13.99 3.39 -1.13
CA ALA A 134 -15.22 3.04 -0.41
C ALA A 134 -15.71 4.19 0.48
N ALA A 135 -14.79 4.88 1.19
CA ALA A 135 -15.13 6.05 2.00
C ALA A 135 -15.75 7.17 1.17
N VAL A 136 -15.19 7.48 -0.01
CA VAL A 136 -15.74 8.50 -0.90
C VAL A 136 -17.13 8.14 -1.39
N VAL A 137 -17.32 6.91 -1.89
CA VAL A 137 -18.63 6.44 -2.39
C VAL A 137 -19.68 6.50 -1.27
N LEU A 138 -19.36 5.96 -0.10
CA LEU A 138 -20.30 5.95 1.04
C LEU A 138 -20.57 7.37 1.57
N THR A 139 -19.59 8.26 1.54
CA THR A 139 -19.79 9.67 1.88
C THR A 139 -20.82 10.32 0.95
N ILE A 140 -20.68 10.13 -0.37
CA ILE A 140 -21.63 10.67 -1.35
C ILE A 140 -23.04 10.11 -1.11
N VAL A 141 -23.15 8.81 -0.89
CA VAL A 141 -24.44 8.15 -0.64
C VAL A 141 -25.10 8.69 0.63
N LEU A 142 -24.39 8.67 1.76
CA LEU A 142 -24.91 9.13 3.05
C LEU A 142 -25.26 10.62 3.03
N TYR A 143 -24.45 11.45 2.37
CA TYR A 143 -24.72 12.87 2.16
C TYR A 143 -26.05 13.07 1.38
N ARG A 144 -26.23 12.36 0.28
CA ARG A 144 -27.45 12.45 -0.55
C ARG A 144 -28.72 12.02 0.20
N TYR A 145 -28.59 11.04 1.11
CA TYR A 145 -29.70 10.59 1.95
C TYR A 145 -29.87 11.40 3.25
N GLY A 146 -29.04 12.41 3.49
CA GLY A 146 -29.09 13.25 4.69
C GLY A 146 -28.66 12.54 5.98
N ILE A 147 -27.92 11.41 5.88
CA ILE A 147 -27.52 10.58 7.02
C ILE A 147 -26.14 11.03 7.52
N TYR A 148 -26.04 12.25 8.01
CA TYR A 148 -24.78 12.85 8.47
C TYR A 148 -24.23 12.22 9.75
N ALA A 149 -25.09 11.69 10.60
CA ALA A 149 -24.72 11.16 11.92
C ALA A 149 -23.74 9.97 11.85
N LEU A 150 -23.75 9.22 10.75
CA LEU A 150 -22.90 8.05 10.56
C LEU A 150 -21.52 8.42 9.94
N LEU A 151 -21.39 9.59 9.34
CA LEU A 151 -20.17 9.98 8.62
C LEU A 151 -18.90 9.93 9.49
N PRO A 152 -18.87 10.48 10.73
CA PRO A 152 -17.68 10.49 11.56
C PRO A 152 -17.15 9.09 11.86
N GLY A 153 -18.02 8.19 12.28
CA GLY A 153 -17.65 6.81 12.58
C GLY A 153 -17.22 6.04 11.35
N LEU A 154 -17.91 6.26 10.22
CA LEU A 154 -17.56 5.65 8.94
C LEU A 154 -16.15 6.10 8.47
N TRP A 155 -15.88 7.40 8.55
CA TRP A 155 -14.56 7.94 8.13
C TRP A 155 -13.43 7.41 9.01
N LEU A 156 -13.60 7.39 10.33
CA LEU A 156 -12.65 6.83 11.27
C LEU A 156 -12.40 5.34 10.99
N MET A 157 -13.48 4.57 10.76
CA MET A 157 -13.43 3.15 10.49
C MET A 157 -12.67 2.85 9.18
N LEU A 158 -13.10 3.46 8.06
CA LEU A 158 -12.49 3.22 6.74
C LEU A 158 -11.08 3.76 6.63
N TYR A 159 -10.79 4.89 7.28
CA TYR A 159 -9.43 5.38 7.39
C TYR A 159 -8.56 4.39 8.18
N GLY A 160 -9.06 3.88 9.31
CA GLY A 160 -8.38 2.85 10.09
C GLY A 160 -8.09 1.59 9.27
N VAL A 161 -9.06 1.09 8.51
CA VAL A 161 -8.87 -0.05 7.58
C VAL A 161 -7.78 0.26 6.56
N ALA A 162 -7.81 1.45 5.94
CA ALA A 162 -6.79 1.88 4.99
C ALA A 162 -5.38 1.88 5.62
N VAL A 163 -5.27 2.46 6.83
CA VAL A 163 -4.00 2.56 7.56
C VAL A 163 -3.48 1.18 7.98
N VAL A 164 -4.36 0.26 8.39
CA VAL A 164 -3.97 -1.14 8.67
C VAL A 164 -3.48 -1.82 7.41
N ALA A 165 -4.23 -1.74 6.31
CA ALA A 165 -3.88 -2.37 5.04
C ALA A 165 -2.54 -1.87 4.49
N GLY A 166 -2.31 -0.56 4.46
CA GLY A 166 -1.03 0.02 4.07
C GLY A 166 0.07 -0.27 5.08
N GLY A 167 -0.27 -0.24 6.36
CA GLY A 167 0.66 -0.42 7.47
C GLY A 167 1.31 -1.80 7.53
N THR A 168 0.75 -2.84 6.89
CA THR A 168 1.37 -4.17 6.78
C THR A 168 2.75 -4.13 6.11
N TYR A 169 2.97 -3.12 5.27
CA TYR A 169 4.23 -2.89 4.56
C TYR A 169 5.07 -1.76 5.20
N SER A 170 4.73 -1.33 6.40
CA SER A 170 5.38 -0.21 7.10
C SER A 170 5.83 -0.61 8.50
N VAL A 171 6.23 0.39 9.31
CA VAL A 171 6.60 0.18 10.70
C VAL A 171 5.40 -0.25 11.54
N ARG A 172 5.60 -1.09 12.54
CA ARG A 172 4.53 -1.68 13.39
C ARG A 172 3.60 -0.66 14.04
N LEU A 173 4.05 0.57 14.20
CA LEU A 173 3.23 1.65 14.74
C LEU A 173 2.10 2.07 13.83
N VAL A 174 2.25 1.92 12.50
CA VAL A 174 1.22 2.33 11.53
C VAL A 174 -0.03 1.44 11.61
N PRO A 175 0.06 0.11 11.53
CA PRO A 175 -1.15 -0.72 11.72
C PRO A 175 -1.77 -0.58 13.11
N LEU A 176 -0.96 -0.38 14.16
CA LEU A 176 -1.49 -0.11 15.50
C LEU A 176 -2.33 1.17 15.54
N MET A 177 -1.84 2.25 14.93
CA MET A 177 -2.60 3.48 14.74
C MET A 177 -3.93 3.22 14.02
N GLY A 178 -3.91 2.43 12.93
CA GLY A 178 -5.12 2.08 12.20
C GLY A 178 -6.15 1.32 13.06
N ILE A 179 -5.70 0.39 13.91
CA ILE A 179 -6.57 -0.32 14.86
C ILE A 179 -7.20 0.68 15.84
N CYS A 180 -6.44 1.63 16.38
CA CYS A 180 -6.98 2.68 17.25
C CYS A 180 -8.06 3.50 16.54
N PHE A 181 -7.88 3.84 15.27
CA PHE A 181 -8.89 4.52 14.45
C PHE A 181 -10.15 3.67 14.28
N MET A 182 -10.01 2.37 14.01
CA MET A 182 -11.15 1.46 13.87
C MET A 182 -11.96 1.36 15.17
N VAL A 183 -11.29 1.19 16.30
CA VAL A 183 -11.94 1.15 17.62
C VAL A 183 -12.69 2.46 17.90
N LEU A 184 -12.04 3.62 17.63
CA LEU A 184 -12.69 4.91 17.80
C LEU A 184 -13.87 5.09 16.83
N GLY A 185 -13.77 4.54 15.60
CA GLY A 185 -14.85 4.54 14.62
C GLY A 185 -16.08 3.75 15.10
N VAL A 186 -15.87 2.56 15.71
CA VAL A 186 -16.95 1.78 16.33
C VAL A 186 -17.62 2.57 17.46
N ILE A 187 -16.81 3.19 18.33
CA ILE A 187 -17.33 4.03 19.43
C ILE A 187 -18.14 5.20 18.89
N ALA A 188 -17.65 5.89 17.86
CA ALA A 188 -18.33 7.02 17.23
C ALA A 188 -19.68 6.61 16.61
N LEU A 189 -19.75 5.42 15.96
CA LEU A 189 -21.01 4.87 15.43
C LEU A 189 -22.00 4.53 16.56
N ALA A 190 -21.52 4.01 17.67
CA ALA A 190 -22.36 3.64 18.81
C ALA A 190 -22.89 4.86 19.59
N LEU A 191 -22.09 5.91 19.75
CA LEU A 191 -22.45 7.13 20.50
C LEU A 191 -23.34 8.08 19.69
N GLY A 192 -23.28 8.03 18.36
CA GLY A 192 -24.07 8.88 17.46
C GLY A 192 -23.53 10.28 17.25
N GLY A 193 -24.31 11.09 16.54
CA GLY A 193 -23.86 12.38 15.99
C GLY A 193 -23.46 13.46 16.99
N GLU A 194 -23.95 13.42 18.23
CA GLU A 194 -23.58 14.40 19.28
C GLU A 194 -22.09 14.37 19.62
N TRP A 195 -21.48 13.18 19.52
CA TRP A 195 -20.05 12.97 19.75
C TRP A 195 -19.18 13.09 18.48
N ALA A 196 -19.79 13.52 17.37
CA ALA A 196 -19.14 13.59 16.07
C ALA A 196 -17.81 14.38 16.09
N ASN A 197 -17.87 15.63 16.56
CA ASN A 197 -16.67 16.49 16.59
C ASN A 197 -15.62 15.99 17.56
N PHE A 198 -16.03 15.46 18.71
CA PHE A 198 -15.10 14.90 19.69
C PHE A 198 -14.38 13.67 19.09
N SER A 199 -15.12 12.74 18.51
CA SER A 199 -14.56 11.53 17.90
C SER A 199 -13.60 11.85 16.76
N MET A 200 -13.97 12.80 15.90
CA MET A 200 -13.13 13.26 14.80
C MET A 200 -11.86 13.97 15.30
N GLY A 201 -11.98 14.85 16.30
CA GLY A 201 -10.84 15.50 16.95
C GLY A 201 -9.90 14.52 17.62
N MET A 202 -10.43 13.50 18.32
CA MET A 202 -9.63 12.44 18.91
C MET A 202 -8.92 11.56 17.87
N GLY A 203 -9.62 11.17 16.80
CA GLY A 203 -9.06 10.34 15.74
C GLY A 203 -8.08 11.13 14.86
N PHE A 204 -8.62 12.01 14.04
CA PHE A 204 -7.80 12.74 13.07
C PHE A 204 -6.87 13.78 13.72
N GLY A 205 -7.21 14.28 14.91
CA GLY A 205 -6.35 15.18 15.67
C GLY A 205 -5.35 14.45 16.56
N VAL A 206 -5.81 13.97 17.72
CA VAL A 206 -4.93 13.46 18.79
C VAL A 206 -4.14 12.23 18.35
N LEU A 207 -4.77 11.22 17.71
CA LEU A 207 -4.04 10.03 17.29
C LEU A 207 -2.95 10.35 16.27
N HIS A 208 -3.22 11.24 15.28
CA HIS A 208 -2.18 11.67 14.34
C HIS A 208 -1.01 12.38 15.01
N ILE A 209 -1.28 13.25 15.98
CA ILE A 209 -0.20 13.93 16.74
C ILE A 209 0.62 12.92 17.52
N VAL A 210 -0.03 12.04 18.28
CA VAL A 210 0.66 11.07 19.15
C VAL A 210 1.49 10.09 18.32
N PHE A 211 0.86 9.41 17.35
CA PHE A 211 1.58 8.45 16.52
C PHE A 211 2.60 9.14 15.62
N GLY A 212 2.26 10.31 15.07
CA GLY A 212 3.19 11.12 14.27
C GLY A 212 4.44 11.50 15.06
N ALA A 213 4.28 11.99 16.28
CA ALA A 213 5.41 12.34 17.16
C ALA A 213 6.27 11.11 17.52
N VAL A 214 5.65 9.97 17.83
CA VAL A 214 6.38 8.72 18.11
C VAL A 214 7.15 8.23 16.88
N ILE A 215 6.51 8.28 15.69
CA ILE A 215 7.16 7.89 14.42
C ILE A 215 8.32 8.85 14.12
N ALA A 216 8.12 10.17 14.29
CA ALA A 216 9.17 11.18 14.07
C ALA A 216 10.40 10.94 14.97
N ARG A 217 10.19 10.60 16.24
CA ARG A 217 11.28 10.34 17.19
C ARG A 217 12.00 9.02 16.94
N ARG A 218 11.30 7.97 16.52
CA ARG A 218 11.89 6.62 16.37
C ARG A 218 12.46 6.35 14.99
N TYR A 219 11.89 6.95 13.93
CA TYR A 219 12.23 6.64 12.53
C TYR A 219 12.66 7.86 11.72
N GLY A 220 12.91 8.96 12.39
CA GLY A 220 13.27 10.23 11.78
C GLY A 220 12.06 10.96 11.16
N GLY A 221 11.93 12.24 11.43
CA GLY A 221 10.88 13.10 10.89
C GLY A 221 11.17 13.63 9.50
#